data_f679123688d7400d17e3e8c4b8f6cf2c
#
_entry.id   f679123688d7400d17e3e8c4b8f6cf2c
#
_cell.length_a   1.000
_cell.length_b   1.000
_cell.length_c   1.000
_cell.angle_alpha   90.00
_cell.angle_beta   90.00
_cell.angle_gamma   90.00
#
_symmetry.space_group_name_H-M   'P 1'
#
loop_
_entity.id
_entity.type
_entity.pdbx_description
1 polymer ?
#
loop_
_entity_poly.entity_id
_entity_poly.type
_entity_poly.pdbx_seq_one_letter_code
_entity_poly.pdbx_strand_id
1 'polypeptide(L)'
;MATVELKGIQKLSDQLGKISDADIRKCILQLAMKIQGQAKLLAPVSGVVSGAGELRDSIRVRVETRDGYVIGTCYTNKAYAVFVEMGTGPKGQADHAGIAPGIPVAYTPEPWWVHEGPGENEVSRETGEGYHWFHIDTKQGRFYKVEGQPAQPYMYPAYKAVEEQAPGFVSAFLSAEFAKAGAK
;
A
#
# COMPACT_ATOMS: atom_id res chain seq x y z
N MET A 1 -42.10 35.17 9.92
CA MET A 1 -40.94 34.29 10.14
C MET A 1 -41.21 33.01 9.34
N ALA A 2 -40.33 32.63 8.44
CA ALA A 2 -40.45 31.37 7.73
C ALA A 2 -39.94 30.23 8.64
N THR A 3 -40.78 29.29 8.99
CA THR A 3 -40.40 28.13 9.78
C THR A 3 -40.05 27.00 8.83
N VAL A 4 -38.76 26.53 8.85
CA VAL A 4 -38.33 25.39 8.09
C VAL A 4 -38.50 24.15 8.96
N GLU A 5 -39.42 23.27 8.61
CA GLU A 5 -39.63 21.99 9.27
C GLU A 5 -38.81 20.88 8.58
N LEU A 6 -37.83 20.30 9.28
CA LEU A 6 -37.03 19.17 8.77
C LEU A 6 -37.71 17.86 9.19
N LYS A 7 -38.37 17.19 8.23
CA LYS A 7 -39.00 15.88 8.47
C LYS A 7 -38.02 14.73 8.26
N GLY A 8 -38.08 13.72 9.12
CA GLY A 8 -37.28 12.50 9.00
C GLY A 8 -35.97 12.46 9.79
N ILE A 9 -35.56 13.54 10.45
CA ILE A 9 -34.34 13.56 11.27
C ILE A 9 -34.40 12.52 12.39
N GLN A 10 -35.52 12.44 13.09
CA GLN A 10 -35.69 11.45 14.17
C GLN A 10 -35.55 10.02 13.64
N LYS A 11 -36.21 9.72 12.53
CA LYS A 11 -36.11 8.39 11.88
C LYS A 11 -34.67 8.08 11.47
N LEU A 12 -33.94 9.07 10.93
CA LEU A 12 -32.52 8.89 10.57
C LEU A 12 -31.65 8.67 11.82
N SER A 13 -31.88 9.44 12.87
CA SER A 13 -31.19 9.27 14.16
C SER A 13 -31.41 7.88 14.74
N ASP A 14 -32.64 7.42 14.74
CA ASP A 14 -33.01 6.09 15.25
C ASP A 14 -32.39 4.96 14.39
N GLN A 15 -32.29 5.16 13.09
CA GLN A 15 -31.62 4.22 12.18
C GLN A 15 -30.10 4.19 12.39
N LEU A 16 -29.46 5.36 12.54
CA LEU A 16 -28.02 5.46 12.84
C LEU A 16 -27.70 4.81 14.18
N GLY A 17 -28.54 4.99 15.18
CA GLY A 17 -28.39 4.35 16.51
C GLY A 17 -28.48 2.81 16.50
N LYS A 18 -28.99 2.21 15.41
CA LYS A 18 -29.05 0.75 15.22
C LYS A 18 -27.79 0.15 14.59
N ILE A 19 -26.91 0.98 14.03
CA ILE A 19 -25.64 0.54 13.47
C ILE A 19 -24.67 0.33 14.62
N SER A 20 -24.23 -0.89 14.78
CA SER A 20 -23.25 -1.24 15.83
C SER A 20 -21.81 -0.89 15.39
N ASP A 21 -20.92 -0.74 16.37
CA ASP A 21 -19.48 -0.64 16.12
C ASP A 21 -18.95 -1.83 15.31
N ALA A 22 -19.55 -3.02 15.50
CA ALA A 22 -19.21 -4.21 14.74
C ALA A 22 -19.51 -4.06 13.24
N ASP A 23 -20.62 -3.40 12.89
CA ASP A 23 -20.99 -3.16 11.49
C ASP A 23 -20.06 -2.13 10.85
N ILE A 24 -19.68 -1.06 11.59
CA ILE A 24 -18.71 -0.07 11.14
C ILE A 24 -17.36 -0.73 10.89
N ARG A 25 -16.87 -1.54 11.85
CA ARG A 25 -15.62 -2.28 11.70
C ARG A 25 -15.63 -3.22 10.51
N LYS A 26 -16.75 -3.89 10.25
CA LYS A 26 -16.94 -4.75 9.08
C LYS A 26 -16.87 -3.97 7.77
N CYS A 27 -17.52 -2.81 7.69
CA CYS A 27 -17.47 -1.93 6.53
C CYS A 27 -16.01 -1.49 6.23
N ILE A 28 -15.31 -1.02 7.24
CA ILE A 28 -13.91 -0.58 7.12
C ILE A 28 -12.98 -1.75 6.77
N LEU A 29 -13.20 -2.93 7.34
CA LEU A 29 -12.43 -4.12 6.98
C LEU A 29 -12.60 -4.47 5.49
N GLN A 30 -13.83 -4.42 4.98
CA GLN A 30 -14.09 -4.71 3.57
C GLN A 30 -13.41 -3.70 2.63
N LEU A 31 -13.40 -2.40 2.98
CA LEU A 31 -12.65 -1.38 2.24
C LEU A 31 -11.14 -1.65 2.29
N ALA A 32 -10.59 -1.95 3.47
CA ALA A 32 -9.18 -2.28 3.61
C ALA A 32 -8.79 -3.54 2.82
N MET A 33 -9.66 -4.56 2.76
CA MET A 33 -9.45 -5.76 1.94
C MET A 33 -9.49 -5.46 0.44
N LYS A 34 -10.32 -4.50 0.00
CA LYS A 34 -10.31 -4.03 -1.40
C LYS A 34 -8.97 -3.37 -1.75
N ILE A 35 -8.44 -2.50 -0.86
CA ILE A 35 -7.12 -1.90 -1.03
C ILE A 35 -6.05 -2.99 -1.08
N GLN A 36 -6.07 -3.96 -0.16
CA GLN A 36 -5.15 -5.10 -0.16
C GLN A 36 -5.18 -5.87 -1.47
N GLY A 37 -6.37 -6.17 -1.99
CA GLY A 37 -6.54 -6.87 -3.25
C GLY A 37 -5.90 -6.13 -4.41
N GLN A 38 -6.16 -4.82 -4.53
CA GLN A 38 -5.54 -3.96 -5.55
C GLN A 38 -4.02 -3.86 -5.37
N ALA A 39 -3.55 -3.65 -4.14
CA ALA A 39 -2.12 -3.58 -3.84
C ALA A 39 -1.39 -4.88 -4.20
N LYS A 40 -2.00 -6.04 -3.96
CA LYS A 40 -1.45 -7.35 -4.36
C LYS A 40 -1.39 -7.54 -5.87
N LEU A 41 -2.34 -6.98 -6.62
CA LEU A 41 -2.33 -7.01 -8.08
C LEU A 41 -1.25 -6.12 -8.67
N LEU A 42 -1.01 -4.96 -8.06
CA LEU A 42 -0.02 -3.97 -8.52
C LEU A 42 1.39 -4.26 -8.01
N ALA A 43 1.54 -5.00 -6.91
CA ALA A 43 2.85 -5.29 -6.32
C ALA A 43 3.72 -6.06 -7.33
N PRO A 44 4.93 -5.54 -7.66
CA PRO A 44 5.81 -6.19 -8.62
C PRO A 44 6.30 -7.53 -8.10
N VAL A 45 6.55 -8.44 -9.02
CA VAL A 45 7.14 -9.76 -8.76
C VAL A 45 8.47 -9.83 -9.52
N SER A 46 9.57 -9.98 -8.79
CA SER A 46 10.87 -10.15 -9.43
C SER A 46 10.93 -11.48 -10.19
N GLY A 47 11.45 -11.43 -11.40
CA GLY A 47 11.79 -12.63 -12.17
C GLY A 47 13.23 -13.10 -11.95
N VAL A 48 14.03 -12.37 -11.17
CA VAL A 48 15.49 -12.53 -11.05
C VAL A 48 15.90 -13.26 -9.76
N VAL A 49 15.20 -12.99 -8.65
CA VAL A 49 15.59 -13.52 -7.34
C VAL A 49 14.62 -14.57 -6.82
N SER A 50 15.13 -15.52 -6.04
CA SER A 50 14.31 -16.46 -5.26
C SER A 50 13.40 -15.70 -4.30
N GLY A 51 12.19 -16.22 -4.06
CA GLY A 51 11.20 -15.53 -3.22
C GLY A 51 10.37 -14.48 -3.97
N ALA A 52 10.37 -14.55 -5.30
CA ALA A 52 9.49 -13.73 -6.14
C ALA A 52 8.03 -13.81 -5.64
N GLY A 53 7.43 -12.64 -5.35
CA GLY A 53 6.08 -12.55 -4.81
C GLY A 53 5.98 -12.39 -3.29
N GLU A 54 7.06 -12.51 -2.54
CA GLU A 54 7.04 -12.30 -1.09
C GLU A 54 6.46 -10.95 -0.67
N LEU A 55 6.75 -9.88 -1.42
CA LEU A 55 6.18 -8.56 -1.17
C LEU A 55 4.66 -8.63 -1.25
N ARG A 56 4.14 -9.12 -2.36
CA ARG A 56 2.71 -9.29 -2.59
C ARG A 56 2.04 -10.13 -1.49
N ASP A 57 2.69 -11.24 -1.12
CA ASP A 57 2.15 -12.16 -0.13
C ASP A 57 2.26 -11.63 1.30
N SER A 58 3.12 -10.65 1.57
CA SER A 58 3.27 -10.00 2.86
C SER A 58 2.24 -8.91 3.14
N ILE A 59 1.48 -8.45 2.13
CA ILE A 59 0.49 -7.38 2.29
C ILE A 59 -0.67 -7.88 3.15
N ARG A 60 -0.95 -7.17 4.26
CA ARG A 60 -1.94 -7.51 5.27
C ARG A 60 -2.87 -6.33 5.54
N VAL A 61 -3.99 -6.60 6.18
CA VAL A 61 -4.91 -5.59 6.69
C VAL A 61 -5.14 -5.79 8.19
N ARG A 62 -5.42 -4.71 8.88
CA ARG A 62 -5.92 -4.70 10.25
C ARG A 62 -6.96 -3.61 10.39
N VAL A 63 -7.86 -3.78 11.37
CA VAL A 63 -8.83 -2.77 11.77
C VAL A 63 -8.73 -2.57 13.27
N GLU A 64 -8.56 -1.34 13.67
CA GLU A 64 -8.48 -0.94 15.08
C GLU A 64 -9.42 0.24 15.35
N THR A 65 -9.79 0.41 16.61
CA THR A 65 -10.51 1.61 17.06
C THR A 65 -9.53 2.44 17.88
N ARG A 66 -9.37 3.70 17.50
CA ARG A 66 -8.47 4.63 18.16
C ARG A 66 -9.10 6.00 18.19
N ASP A 67 -9.13 6.62 19.36
CA ASP A 67 -9.66 7.98 19.60
C ASP A 67 -11.09 8.16 19.06
N GLY A 68 -11.94 7.14 19.16
CA GLY A 68 -13.31 7.14 18.65
C GLY A 68 -13.45 6.90 17.14
N TYR A 69 -12.36 6.69 16.42
CA TYR A 69 -12.35 6.38 14.99
C TYR A 69 -12.07 4.91 14.74
N VAL A 70 -12.77 4.32 13.78
CA VAL A 70 -12.45 2.98 13.25
C VAL A 70 -11.50 3.15 12.06
N ILE A 71 -10.30 2.63 12.20
CA ILE A 71 -9.20 2.79 11.24
C ILE A 71 -8.88 1.44 10.61
N GLY A 72 -8.99 1.37 9.28
CA GLY A 72 -8.48 0.25 8.47
C GLY A 72 -7.09 0.57 7.94
N THR A 73 -6.13 -0.32 8.16
CA THR A 73 -4.76 -0.17 7.68
C THR A 73 -4.40 -1.32 6.76
N CYS A 74 -3.91 -0.99 5.55
CA CYS A 74 -3.22 -1.93 4.66
C CYS A 74 -1.71 -1.72 4.81
N TYR A 75 -0.95 -2.78 5.06
CA TYR A 75 0.48 -2.67 5.38
C TYR A 75 1.26 -3.92 4.95
N THR A 76 2.57 -3.79 4.92
CA THR A 76 3.52 -4.90 4.78
C THR A 76 4.62 -4.80 5.84
N ASN A 77 5.21 -5.92 6.22
CA ASN A 77 6.34 -6.00 7.14
C ASN A 77 7.70 -6.14 6.41
N LYS A 78 7.72 -6.05 5.08
CA LYS A 78 8.96 -6.14 4.32
C LYS A 78 9.69 -4.80 4.35
N ALA A 79 10.90 -4.78 4.88
CA ALA A 79 11.71 -3.56 5.00
C ALA A 79 12.00 -2.91 3.64
N TYR A 80 12.16 -3.71 2.59
CA TYR A 80 12.42 -3.21 1.24
C TYR A 80 11.18 -2.65 0.52
N ALA A 81 10.00 -2.82 1.09
CA ALA A 81 8.74 -2.40 0.46
C ALA A 81 8.68 -0.91 0.13
N VAL A 82 9.26 -0.07 1.00
CA VAL A 82 9.35 1.37 0.79
C VAL A 82 10.21 1.71 -0.44
N PHE A 83 11.28 0.96 -0.66
CA PHE A 83 12.17 1.16 -1.79
C PHE A 83 11.54 0.74 -3.12
N VAL A 84 10.62 -0.22 -3.08
CA VAL A 84 9.81 -0.58 -4.25
C VAL A 84 8.78 0.50 -4.54
N GLU A 85 8.04 0.94 -3.53
CA GLU A 85 7.01 1.99 -3.67
C GLU A 85 7.59 3.31 -4.18
N MET A 86 8.71 3.75 -3.61
CA MET A 86 9.26 5.10 -3.83
C MET A 86 10.40 5.13 -4.86
N GLY A 87 11.01 3.97 -5.20
CA GLY A 87 12.25 3.93 -5.96
C GLY A 87 13.49 4.24 -5.12
N THR A 88 14.67 4.06 -5.70
CA THR A 88 15.96 4.32 -5.05
C THR A 88 17.00 4.83 -6.03
N GLY A 89 17.99 5.56 -5.52
CA GLY A 89 19.15 6.01 -6.27
C GLY A 89 18.83 6.94 -7.45
N PRO A 90 19.76 7.10 -8.40
CA PRO A 90 19.57 7.93 -9.59
C PRO A 90 18.34 7.51 -10.43
N LYS A 91 18.08 6.21 -10.53
CA LYS A 91 16.91 5.71 -11.29
C LYS A 91 15.60 6.07 -10.62
N GLY A 92 15.51 5.95 -9.29
CA GLY A 92 14.34 6.39 -8.53
C GLY A 92 14.12 7.90 -8.58
N GLN A 93 15.20 8.67 -8.55
CA GLN A 93 15.13 10.12 -8.72
C GLN A 93 14.61 10.51 -10.10
N ALA A 94 15.04 9.81 -11.15
CA ALA A 94 14.64 10.09 -12.54
C ALA A 94 13.21 9.64 -12.84
N ASP A 95 12.76 8.54 -12.21
CA ASP A 95 11.43 7.98 -12.45
C ASP A 95 10.78 7.54 -11.12
N HIS A 96 9.90 8.41 -10.63
CA HIS A 96 9.09 8.20 -9.43
C HIS A 96 7.62 8.58 -9.66
N ALA A 97 7.15 8.39 -10.88
CA ALA A 97 5.75 8.65 -11.21
C ALA A 97 4.80 7.76 -10.39
N GLY A 98 3.67 8.33 -9.97
CA GLY A 98 2.61 7.58 -9.27
C GLY A 98 2.85 7.32 -7.78
N ILE A 99 3.94 7.83 -7.18
CA ILE A 99 4.11 7.79 -5.71
C ILE A 99 3.15 8.74 -5.01
N ALA A 100 2.95 8.56 -3.71
CA ALA A 100 2.08 9.42 -2.91
C ALA A 100 2.61 10.86 -2.90
N PRO A 101 1.80 11.87 -3.27
CA PRO A 101 2.22 13.26 -3.23
C PRO A 101 2.46 13.72 -1.79
N GLY A 102 3.41 14.63 -1.61
CA GLY A 102 3.71 15.21 -0.30
C GLY A 102 4.58 14.37 0.62
N ILE A 103 5.01 13.18 0.16
CA ILE A 103 6.03 12.41 0.87
C ILE A 103 7.42 12.87 0.37
N PRO A 104 8.23 13.51 1.23
CA PRO A 104 9.59 13.89 0.85
C PRO A 104 10.46 12.64 0.73
N VAL A 105 10.96 12.36 -0.46
CA VAL A 105 11.89 11.25 -0.70
C VAL A 105 13.28 11.82 -0.99
N ALA A 106 14.28 11.40 -0.21
CA ALA A 106 15.66 11.71 -0.47
C ALA A 106 16.31 10.56 -1.25
N TYR A 107 16.75 10.83 -2.46
CA TYR A 107 17.44 9.87 -3.30
C TYR A 107 18.94 10.04 -3.19
N THR A 108 19.69 8.93 -3.20
CA THR A 108 21.14 8.97 -3.41
C THR A 108 21.40 9.40 -4.84
N PRO A 109 22.09 10.54 -5.09
CA PRO A 109 22.17 11.12 -6.44
C PRO A 109 23.16 10.38 -7.36
N GLU A 110 24.08 9.59 -6.78
CA GLU A 110 25.13 8.89 -7.51
C GLU A 110 24.99 7.38 -7.37
N PRO A 111 25.43 6.60 -8.39
CA PRO A 111 25.57 5.16 -8.29
C PRO A 111 26.55 4.76 -7.19
N TRP A 112 26.34 3.60 -6.59
CA TRP A 112 27.25 3.05 -5.57
C TRP A 112 27.72 1.65 -5.95
N TRP A 113 28.74 1.17 -5.27
CA TRP A 113 29.31 -0.14 -5.48
C TRP A 113 28.92 -1.09 -4.36
N VAL A 114 28.53 -2.32 -4.73
CA VAL A 114 28.17 -3.38 -3.78
C VAL A 114 29.09 -4.58 -4.05
N HIS A 115 29.69 -5.12 -3.00
CA HIS A 115 30.52 -6.31 -3.06
C HIS A 115 29.68 -7.56 -3.31
N GLU A 116 30.20 -8.52 -4.12
CA GLU A 116 29.60 -9.84 -4.26
C GLU A 116 29.88 -10.69 -3.02
N GLY A 117 28.83 -11.19 -2.36
CA GLY A 117 29.00 -12.04 -1.19
C GLY A 117 27.66 -12.38 -0.52
N PRO A 118 27.72 -13.16 0.57
CA PRO A 118 26.55 -13.58 1.33
C PRO A 118 26.19 -12.62 2.48
N GLY A 119 26.91 -11.53 2.65
CA GLY A 119 26.72 -10.58 3.75
C GLY A 119 25.48 -9.71 3.59
N GLU A 120 25.07 -9.03 4.67
CA GLU A 120 23.87 -8.21 4.73
C GLU A 120 23.89 -7.01 3.75
N ASN A 121 25.10 -6.45 3.51
CA ASN A 121 25.32 -5.35 2.57
C ASN A 121 26.00 -5.80 1.27
N GLU A 122 25.87 -7.07 0.94
CA GLU A 122 26.45 -7.70 -0.24
C GLU A 122 25.35 -8.21 -1.16
N VAL A 123 25.70 -8.55 -2.38
CA VAL A 123 24.76 -9.05 -3.37
C VAL A 123 25.24 -10.39 -3.94
N SER A 124 24.33 -11.33 -4.13
CA SER A 124 24.68 -12.58 -4.78
C SER A 124 24.99 -12.37 -6.26
N ARG A 125 25.86 -13.24 -6.81
CA ARG A 125 26.17 -13.25 -8.24
C ARG A 125 24.91 -13.39 -9.09
N GLU A 126 24.01 -14.31 -8.72
CA GLU A 126 22.74 -14.53 -9.40
C GLU A 126 21.92 -13.25 -9.53
N THR A 127 21.88 -12.43 -8.47
CA THR A 127 21.19 -11.15 -8.47
C THR A 127 21.87 -10.14 -9.39
N GLY A 128 23.19 -9.96 -9.28
CA GLY A 128 23.94 -9.00 -10.08
C GLY A 128 23.91 -9.32 -11.58
N GLU A 129 24.07 -10.58 -11.94
CA GLU A 129 23.99 -11.05 -13.31
C GLU A 129 22.56 -11.02 -13.86
N GLY A 130 21.56 -11.41 -13.05
CA GLY A 130 20.14 -11.39 -13.43
C GLY A 130 19.60 -9.98 -13.70
N TYR A 131 20.10 -8.97 -13.00
CA TYR A 131 19.80 -7.56 -13.28
C TYR A 131 20.75 -6.91 -14.30
N HIS A 132 21.73 -7.67 -14.84
CA HIS A 132 22.73 -7.19 -15.81
C HIS A 132 23.51 -5.96 -15.29
N TRP A 133 23.83 -5.93 -14.00
CA TRP A 133 24.59 -4.81 -13.42
C TRP A 133 26.03 -4.83 -13.93
N PHE A 134 26.55 -3.64 -14.24
CA PHE A 134 27.98 -3.49 -14.55
C PHE A 134 28.82 -3.91 -13.35
N HIS A 135 29.88 -4.68 -13.59
CA HIS A 135 30.77 -5.14 -12.54
C HIS A 135 32.24 -4.97 -12.89
N ILE A 136 33.08 -4.98 -11.85
CA ILE A 136 34.54 -5.03 -11.94
C ILE A 136 35.02 -6.18 -11.06
N ASP A 137 36.06 -6.88 -11.54
CA ASP A 137 36.76 -7.90 -10.76
C ASP A 137 38.06 -7.29 -10.20
N THR A 138 38.25 -7.42 -8.89
CA THR A 138 39.43 -6.93 -8.16
C THR A 138 40.07 -8.07 -7.40
N LYS A 139 41.23 -7.76 -6.77
CA LYS A 139 41.86 -8.74 -5.86
C LYS A 139 41.04 -9.03 -4.59
N GLN A 140 40.12 -8.12 -4.23
CA GLN A 140 39.20 -8.24 -3.10
C GLN A 140 37.89 -8.92 -3.46
N GLY A 141 37.65 -9.23 -4.73
CA GLY A 141 36.42 -9.84 -5.20
C GLY A 141 35.71 -8.99 -6.27
N ARG A 142 34.52 -9.38 -6.61
CA ARG A 142 33.67 -8.69 -7.60
C ARG A 142 32.85 -7.60 -6.93
N PHE A 143 32.74 -6.47 -7.62
CA PHE A 143 31.87 -5.35 -7.23
C PHE A 143 30.92 -5.01 -8.35
N TYR A 144 29.65 -4.86 -8.00
CA TYR A 144 28.60 -4.42 -8.91
C TYR A 144 28.29 -2.93 -8.72
N LYS A 145 28.17 -2.20 -9.84
CA LYS A 145 27.70 -0.81 -9.84
C LYS A 145 26.17 -0.79 -9.82
N VAL A 146 25.59 -0.25 -8.77
CA VAL A 146 24.15 -0.17 -8.56
C VAL A 146 23.70 1.27 -8.73
N GLU A 147 22.64 1.46 -9.51
CA GLU A 147 22.02 2.77 -9.81
C GLU A 147 20.63 2.93 -9.18
N GLY A 148 20.27 2.00 -8.29
CA GLY A 148 18.94 1.95 -7.73
C GLY A 148 17.90 1.38 -8.71
N GLN A 149 16.64 1.69 -8.43
CA GLN A 149 15.50 1.25 -9.24
C GLN A 149 14.47 2.36 -9.37
N PRO A 150 13.73 2.44 -10.49
CA PRO A 150 12.58 3.34 -10.59
C PRO A 150 11.53 2.99 -9.54
N ALA A 151 10.68 3.94 -9.21
CA ALA A 151 9.52 3.67 -8.37
C ALA A 151 8.57 2.69 -9.07
N GLN A 152 8.04 1.75 -8.30
CA GLN A 152 6.99 0.83 -8.74
C GLN A 152 5.86 0.87 -7.72
N PRO A 153 5.10 1.99 -7.66
CA PRO A 153 4.11 2.21 -6.63
C PRO A 153 2.95 1.22 -6.76
N TYR A 154 2.59 0.60 -5.65
CA TYR A 154 1.51 -0.39 -5.57
C TYR A 154 0.51 -0.09 -4.44
N MET A 155 0.96 0.54 -3.34
CA MET A 155 0.08 0.88 -2.22
C MET A 155 -0.73 2.14 -2.50
N TYR A 156 -0.08 3.21 -2.94
CA TYR A 156 -0.77 4.47 -3.17
C TYR A 156 -1.78 4.40 -4.33
N PRO A 157 -1.45 3.83 -5.51
CA PRO A 157 -2.44 3.64 -6.56
C PRO A 157 -3.61 2.73 -6.15
N ALA A 158 -3.33 1.68 -5.35
CA ALA A 158 -4.37 0.82 -4.81
C ALA A 158 -5.32 1.56 -3.87
N TYR A 159 -4.78 2.41 -3.00
CA TYR A 159 -5.57 3.27 -2.13
C TYR A 159 -6.45 4.23 -2.96
N LYS A 160 -5.89 4.91 -3.94
CA LYS A 160 -6.61 5.87 -4.79
C LYS A 160 -7.76 5.22 -5.54
N ALA A 161 -7.55 4.03 -6.11
CA ALA A 161 -8.59 3.29 -6.82
C ALA A 161 -9.79 2.93 -5.92
N VAL A 162 -9.54 2.67 -4.64
CA VAL A 162 -10.60 2.35 -3.67
C VAL A 162 -11.21 3.62 -3.07
N GLU A 163 -10.41 4.68 -2.84
CA GLU A 163 -10.89 5.97 -2.34
C GLU A 163 -12.02 6.53 -3.20
N GLU A 164 -11.88 6.49 -4.52
CA GLU A 164 -12.90 6.95 -5.47
C GLU A 164 -14.22 6.18 -5.34
N GLN A 165 -14.16 4.89 -4.99
CA GLN A 165 -15.32 4.02 -4.85
C GLN A 165 -15.90 4.01 -3.45
N ALA A 166 -15.15 4.46 -2.44
CA ALA A 166 -15.51 4.34 -1.02
C ALA A 166 -16.86 4.98 -0.67
N PRO A 167 -17.21 6.21 -1.13
CA PRO A 167 -18.51 6.81 -0.79
C PRO A 167 -19.70 5.94 -1.24
N GLY A 168 -19.65 5.45 -2.48
CA GLY A 168 -20.69 4.57 -3.01
C GLY A 168 -20.79 3.25 -2.26
N PHE A 169 -19.64 2.65 -1.93
CA PHE A 169 -19.59 1.43 -1.16
C PHE A 169 -20.16 1.60 0.25
N VAL A 170 -19.78 2.65 0.97
CA VAL A 170 -20.29 2.96 2.31
C VAL A 170 -21.78 3.20 2.29
N SER A 171 -22.28 3.98 1.33
CA SER A 171 -23.73 4.22 1.16
C SER A 171 -24.53 2.94 0.96
N ALA A 172 -24.04 2.07 0.07
CA ALA A 172 -24.70 0.78 -0.19
C ALA A 172 -24.65 -0.14 1.04
N PHE A 173 -23.51 -0.18 1.75
CA PHE A 173 -23.36 -0.96 2.99
C PHE A 173 -24.35 -0.49 4.07
N LEU A 174 -24.40 0.81 4.35
CA LEU A 174 -25.31 1.39 5.33
C LEU A 174 -26.78 1.14 4.97
N SER A 175 -27.15 1.30 3.70
CA SER A 175 -28.50 1.03 3.22
C SER A 175 -28.89 -0.43 3.46
N ALA A 176 -27.97 -1.37 3.24
CA ALA A 176 -28.22 -2.79 3.50
C ALA A 176 -28.39 -3.10 4.99
N GLU A 177 -27.57 -2.49 5.87
CA GLU A 177 -27.71 -2.67 7.32
C GLU A 177 -28.99 -2.02 7.85
N PHE A 178 -29.40 -0.85 7.34
CA PHE A 178 -30.68 -0.25 7.67
C PHE A 178 -31.88 -1.12 7.26
N ALA A 179 -31.83 -1.73 6.07
CA ALA A 179 -32.88 -2.63 5.63
C ALA A 179 -33.03 -3.84 6.57
N LYS A 180 -31.93 -4.43 7.00
CA LYS A 180 -31.92 -5.54 7.99
C LYS A 180 -32.47 -5.12 9.35
N ALA A 181 -32.13 -3.92 9.81
CA ALA A 181 -32.60 -3.38 11.08
C ALA A 181 -34.08 -2.98 11.05
N GLY A 182 -34.64 -2.64 9.88
CA GLY A 182 -36.03 -2.31 9.69
C GLY A 182 -36.94 -3.51 9.43
N ALA A 183 -36.37 -4.67 9.11
CA ALA A 183 -37.07 -5.93 8.89
C ALA A 183 -37.33 -6.75 10.17
N LYS A 184 -36.86 -6.26 11.32
CA LYS A 184 -37.13 -6.80 12.66
C LYS A 184 -38.08 -5.87 13.39
#